data_734136a863363eca22fad0ec6114d723
#
_entry.id   734136a863363eca22fad0ec6114d723
#
_cell.length_a   1.000
_cell.length_b   1.000
_cell.length_c   1.000
_cell.angle_alpha   90.00
_cell.angle_beta   90.00
_cell.angle_gamma   90.00
#
_symmetry.space_group_name_H-M   'P 1'
#
loop_
_entity.id
_entity.type
_entity.pdbx_description
1 polymer ?
#
loop_
_entity_poly.entity_id
_entity_poly.type
_entity_poly.pdbx_seq_one_letter_code
_entity_poly.pdbx_strand_id
1 'polypeptide(L)'
;ILDIEQKGKKRTFSSTSNCPNCQKSFPELDPRLFSYNSKHGWCPTCMGNGFKPFQNALAVDENTGELTAEAMSEELVICPDCHGQRLNLVALNVRFNDKSIAEVAAMTIDQAADYFNTIELTGRQADIARDALQEIRSRLSFLKEVGLSYLNLDRSAPTLSGGEAQRIRLASQ
;
A
#
# COMPACT_ATOMS: atom_id res chain seq x y z
N ILE A 1 29.50 -9.81 -7.17
CA ILE A 1 29.97 -9.02 -6.01
C ILE A 1 31.22 -8.29 -6.48
N LEU A 2 31.23 -6.98 -6.39
CA LEU A 2 32.38 -6.13 -6.70
C LEU A 2 32.83 -5.49 -5.38
N ASP A 3 34.04 -5.81 -4.93
CA ASP A 3 34.69 -5.16 -3.79
C ASP A 3 35.55 -4.01 -4.30
N ILE A 4 35.26 -2.79 -3.89
CA ILE A 4 36.07 -1.61 -4.19
C ILE A 4 36.69 -1.12 -2.90
N GLU A 5 38.01 -1.13 -2.85
CA GLU A 5 38.78 -0.59 -1.73
C GLU A 5 39.19 0.86 -2.04
N GLN A 6 38.63 1.81 -1.30
CA GLN A 6 38.97 3.23 -1.42
C GLN A 6 39.29 3.79 -0.04
N LYS A 7 40.54 4.25 0.14
CA LYS A 7 41.07 4.85 1.38
C LYS A 7 40.87 3.96 2.64
N GLY A 8 41.19 2.66 2.55
CA GLY A 8 41.11 1.75 3.69
C GLY A 8 39.71 1.36 4.15
N LYS A 9 38.65 1.75 3.40
CA LYS A 9 37.29 1.28 3.61
C LYS A 9 36.88 0.37 2.48
N LYS A 10 36.62 -0.89 2.79
CA LYS A 10 36.10 -1.86 1.86
C LYS A 10 34.62 -1.62 1.70
N ARG A 11 34.18 -1.33 0.46
CA ARG A 11 32.77 -1.24 0.09
C ARG A 11 32.43 -2.40 -0.82
N THR A 12 31.52 -3.26 -0.39
CA THR A 12 31.02 -4.39 -1.16
C THR A 12 29.78 -3.94 -1.92
N PHE A 13 29.83 -4.02 -3.23
CA PHE A 13 28.69 -3.77 -4.11
C PHE A 13 28.18 -5.11 -4.63
N SER A 14 26.88 -5.35 -4.47
CA SER A 14 26.22 -6.52 -5.04
C SER A 14 25.45 -6.11 -6.29
N SER A 15 25.64 -6.85 -7.38
CA SER A 15 24.79 -6.73 -8.58
C SER A 15 23.39 -7.34 -8.39
N THR A 16 23.22 -8.11 -7.32
CA THR A 16 21.94 -8.69 -6.89
C THR A 16 21.57 -8.01 -5.59
N SER A 17 20.40 -7.40 -5.50
CA SER A 17 19.86 -6.62 -4.37
C SER A 17 20.03 -7.28 -2.99
N ASN A 18 21.29 -7.45 -2.54
CA ASN A 18 21.65 -8.09 -1.28
C ASN A 18 22.09 -7.06 -0.25
N CYS A 19 21.67 -7.23 0.99
CA CYS A 19 22.13 -6.43 2.10
C CYS A 19 23.65 -6.70 2.36
N PRO A 20 24.52 -5.68 2.36
CA PRO A 20 25.95 -5.90 2.59
C PRO A 20 26.27 -6.38 4.01
N ASN A 21 25.40 -6.14 4.99
CA ASN A 21 25.62 -6.51 6.39
C ASN A 21 25.17 -7.95 6.71
N CYS A 22 23.97 -8.34 6.26
CA CYS A 22 23.39 -9.64 6.62
C CYS A 22 23.24 -10.59 5.41
N GLN A 23 23.66 -10.18 4.22
CA GLN A 23 23.60 -10.94 2.95
C GLN A 23 22.18 -11.37 2.52
N LYS A 24 21.15 -10.85 3.17
CA LYS A 24 19.77 -11.12 2.79
C LYS A 24 19.50 -10.53 1.41
N SER A 25 18.98 -11.36 0.51
CA SER A 25 18.54 -10.93 -0.83
C SER A 25 17.16 -10.32 -0.76
N PHE A 26 16.97 -9.24 -1.50
CA PHE A 26 15.66 -8.62 -1.71
C PHE A 26 15.18 -8.95 -3.13
N PRO A 27 13.88 -9.22 -3.31
CA PRO A 27 13.31 -9.38 -4.64
C PRO A 27 13.45 -8.09 -5.45
N GLU A 28 13.47 -8.21 -6.76
CA GLU A 28 13.37 -7.05 -7.65
C GLU A 28 12.05 -6.32 -7.39
N LEU A 29 12.10 -4.97 -7.42
CA LEU A 29 10.91 -4.15 -7.19
C LEU A 29 10.02 -4.18 -8.44
N ASP A 30 9.06 -5.08 -8.44
CA ASP A 30 8.00 -5.17 -9.44
C ASP A 30 6.83 -4.25 -9.03
N PRO A 31 6.21 -3.48 -9.93
CA PRO A 31 5.04 -2.65 -9.60
C PRO A 31 3.90 -3.42 -8.92
N ARG A 32 3.73 -4.71 -9.23
CA ARG A 32 2.74 -5.59 -8.59
C ARG A 32 2.97 -5.78 -7.09
N LEU A 33 4.18 -5.52 -6.61
CA LEU A 33 4.52 -5.55 -5.18
C LEU A 33 3.70 -4.52 -4.38
N PHE A 34 3.32 -3.41 -5.00
CA PHE A 34 2.57 -2.33 -4.36
C PHE A 34 1.05 -2.45 -4.52
N SER A 35 0.57 -3.59 -5.02
CA SER A 35 -0.86 -3.86 -5.17
C SER A 35 -1.34 -4.89 -4.16
N TYR A 36 -2.27 -4.51 -3.29
CA TYR A 36 -2.93 -5.43 -2.35
C TYR A 36 -3.90 -6.41 -3.04
N ASN A 37 -4.18 -6.23 -4.32
CA ASN A 37 -4.96 -7.18 -5.15
C ASN A 37 -4.07 -8.21 -5.84
N SER A 38 -2.76 -8.11 -5.72
CA SER A 38 -1.80 -9.03 -6.33
C SER A 38 -1.16 -9.94 -5.30
N LYS A 39 -1.01 -11.24 -5.63
CA LYS A 39 -0.25 -12.22 -4.82
C LYS A 39 1.19 -11.80 -4.53
N HIS A 40 1.77 -10.94 -5.37
CA HIS A 40 3.12 -10.41 -5.17
C HIS A 40 3.19 -9.35 -4.08
N GLY A 41 2.10 -8.58 -3.89
CA GLY A 41 2.09 -7.41 -3.01
C GLY A 41 1.26 -7.58 -1.74
N TRP A 42 0.23 -8.39 -1.76
CA TRP A 42 -0.67 -8.50 -0.62
C TRP A 42 0.01 -9.08 0.63
N CYS A 43 -0.51 -8.76 1.79
CA CYS A 43 -0.15 -9.41 3.04
C CYS A 43 -0.60 -10.89 2.98
N PRO A 44 0.30 -11.87 3.15
CA PRO A 44 -0.05 -13.29 3.03
C PRO A 44 -1.06 -13.74 4.09
N THR A 45 -1.12 -13.06 5.22
CA THR A 45 -1.97 -13.40 6.34
C THR A 45 -3.44 -13.03 6.13
N CYS A 46 -3.71 -11.87 5.54
CA CYS A 46 -5.07 -11.39 5.26
C CYS A 46 -5.41 -11.34 3.76
N MET A 47 -4.49 -11.76 2.89
CA MET A 47 -4.67 -11.78 1.43
C MET A 47 -5.11 -10.41 0.86
N GLY A 48 -4.59 -9.32 1.44
CA GLY A 48 -4.91 -7.96 1.01
C GLY A 48 -6.18 -7.35 1.60
N ASN A 49 -6.91 -8.07 2.47
CA ASN A 49 -8.14 -7.56 3.07
C ASN A 49 -7.88 -6.54 4.20
N GLY A 50 -6.73 -6.62 4.88
CA GLY A 50 -6.40 -5.79 6.04
C GLY A 50 -6.99 -6.30 7.35
N PHE A 51 -7.94 -7.21 7.30
CA PHE A 51 -8.64 -7.81 8.45
C PHE A 51 -8.58 -9.32 8.37
N LYS A 52 -8.73 -9.97 9.51
CA LYS A 52 -8.98 -11.40 9.64
C LYS A 52 -10.34 -11.61 10.28
N PRO A 53 -11.09 -12.65 9.87
CA PRO A 53 -12.20 -13.10 10.67
C PRO A 53 -11.67 -13.57 12.04
N PHE A 54 -12.38 -13.28 13.10
CA PHE A 54 -12.08 -13.78 14.43
C PHE A 54 -12.18 -15.31 14.38
N GLN A 55 -11.14 -16.03 14.79
CA GLN A 55 -10.99 -17.48 14.57
C GLN A 55 -12.01 -18.38 15.32
N ASN A 56 -12.95 -17.81 16.07
CA ASN A 56 -14.03 -18.55 16.71
C ASN A 56 -15.25 -18.77 15.80
N ALA A 57 -15.23 -18.34 14.55
CA ALA A 57 -16.36 -18.33 13.64
C ALA A 57 -16.49 -19.62 12.78
N LEU A 58 -16.05 -20.77 13.27
CA LEU A 58 -16.37 -22.06 12.65
C LEU A 58 -17.31 -22.88 13.56
N ALA A 59 -18.30 -22.22 14.14
CA ALA A 59 -19.44 -22.93 14.70
C ALA A 59 -20.42 -23.25 13.55
N VAL A 60 -20.12 -24.35 12.86
CA VAL A 60 -21.09 -25.02 11.99
C VAL A 60 -21.91 -25.92 12.90
N ASP A 61 -23.23 -25.83 12.85
CA ASP A 61 -24.10 -26.81 13.53
C ASP A 61 -23.80 -28.21 12.97
N GLU A 62 -23.33 -29.10 13.83
CA GLU A 62 -22.90 -30.45 13.43
C GLU A 62 -24.05 -31.29 12.85
N ASN A 63 -25.31 -30.90 13.10
CA ASN A 63 -26.48 -31.65 12.64
C ASN A 63 -27.07 -31.11 11.33
N THR A 64 -26.98 -29.80 11.11
CA THR A 64 -27.59 -29.17 9.92
C THR A 64 -26.57 -28.77 8.87
N GLY A 65 -25.28 -28.65 9.21
CA GLY A 65 -24.23 -28.13 8.34
C GLY A 65 -24.37 -26.65 8.03
N GLU A 66 -25.29 -25.95 8.69
CA GLU A 66 -25.51 -24.52 8.53
C GLU A 66 -24.62 -23.72 9.50
N LEU A 67 -24.21 -22.53 9.07
CA LEU A 67 -23.47 -21.60 9.91
C LEU A 67 -24.37 -21.13 11.05
N THR A 68 -23.90 -21.23 12.30
CA THR A 68 -24.65 -20.73 13.44
C THR A 68 -24.77 -19.20 13.40
N ALA A 69 -25.78 -18.64 14.08
CA ALA A 69 -25.97 -17.18 14.16
C ALA A 69 -24.75 -16.44 14.77
N GLU A 70 -23.93 -17.14 15.55
CA GLU A 70 -22.67 -16.62 16.10
C GLU A 70 -21.57 -16.49 15.04
N ALA A 71 -21.58 -17.34 14.02
CA ALA A 71 -20.69 -17.22 12.86
C ALA A 71 -21.05 -16.03 11.94
N MET A 72 -22.28 -15.53 12.05
CA MET A 72 -22.73 -14.37 11.26
C MET A 72 -22.42 -13.02 11.91
N SER A 73 -21.97 -13.00 13.17
CA SER A 73 -21.46 -11.80 13.86
C SER A 73 -19.93 -11.78 13.86
N GLU A 74 -19.30 -11.89 12.70
CA GLU A 74 -17.85 -11.84 12.56
C GLU A 74 -17.32 -10.46 12.99
N GLU A 75 -16.78 -10.35 14.18
CA GLU A 75 -15.92 -9.24 14.57
C GLU A 75 -14.66 -9.32 13.72
N LEU A 76 -14.54 -8.42 12.76
CA LEU A 76 -13.35 -8.29 11.94
C LEU A 76 -12.20 -7.74 12.78
N VAL A 77 -11.17 -8.54 12.99
CA VAL A 77 -9.96 -8.12 13.72
C VAL A 77 -8.92 -7.60 12.72
N ILE A 78 -8.32 -6.46 13.04
CA ILE A 78 -7.22 -5.91 12.24
C ILE A 78 -6.12 -6.98 12.12
N CYS A 79 -5.64 -7.19 10.89
CA CYS A 79 -4.60 -8.17 10.63
C CYS A 79 -3.35 -7.86 11.46
N PRO A 80 -2.86 -8.81 12.29
CA PRO A 80 -1.73 -8.58 13.19
C PRO A 80 -0.40 -8.37 12.44
N ASP A 81 -0.26 -8.89 11.21
CA ASP A 81 0.99 -8.82 10.48
C ASP A 81 1.14 -7.52 9.68
N CYS A 82 0.09 -7.06 9.05
CA CYS A 82 0.13 -5.82 8.26
C CYS A 82 -0.56 -4.63 8.95
N HIS A 83 -1.14 -4.82 10.13
CA HIS A 83 -1.84 -3.77 10.89
C HIS A 83 -2.87 -2.99 10.06
N GLY A 84 -3.62 -3.70 9.21
CA GLY A 84 -4.61 -3.10 8.31
C GLY A 84 -4.05 -2.54 7.00
N GLN A 85 -2.74 -2.50 6.81
CA GLN A 85 -2.09 -1.89 5.63
C GLN A 85 -2.17 -2.76 4.35
N ARG A 86 -2.67 -3.98 4.42
CA ARG A 86 -2.99 -4.89 3.31
C ARG A 86 -1.80 -5.44 2.52
N LEU A 87 -0.63 -4.79 2.59
CA LEU A 87 0.57 -5.15 1.83
C LEU A 87 1.53 -6.01 2.66
N ASN A 88 2.40 -6.74 1.98
CA ASN A 88 3.46 -7.51 2.61
C ASN A 88 4.57 -6.59 3.17
N LEU A 89 5.39 -7.13 4.07
CA LEU A 89 6.45 -6.38 4.75
C LEU A 89 7.50 -5.79 3.79
N VAL A 90 7.75 -6.43 2.64
CA VAL A 90 8.72 -5.90 1.67
C VAL A 90 8.18 -4.60 1.06
N ALA A 91 6.93 -4.62 0.58
CA ALA A 91 6.28 -3.43 0.03
C ALA A 91 6.17 -2.28 1.04
N LEU A 92 5.84 -2.61 2.30
CA LEU A 92 5.70 -1.63 3.38
C LEU A 92 7.02 -0.96 3.78
N ASN A 93 8.17 -1.62 3.53
CA ASN A 93 9.49 -1.08 3.84
C ASN A 93 10.14 -0.33 2.67
N VAL A 94 9.56 -0.34 1.47
CA VAL A 94 10.04 0.50 0.37
C VAL A 94 9.67 1.95 0.64
N ARG A 95 10.67 2.84 0.53
CA ARG A 95 10.51 4.27 0.76
C ARG A 95 10.74 5.05 -0.52
N PHE A 96 9.85 6.01 -0.76
CA PHE A 96 9.99 7.02 -1.79
C PHE A 96 9.83 8.40 -1.14
N ASN A 97 10.83 9.24 -1.26
CA ASN A 97 10.87 10.55 -0.57
C ASN A 97 10.51 10.42 0.92
N ASP A 98 11.19 9.50 1.63
CA ASP A 98 11.07 9.14 3.05
C ASP A 98 9.73 8.56 3.50
N LYS A 99 8.79 8.33 2.59
CA LYS A 99 7.48 7.74 2.91
C LYS A 99 7.27 6.40 2.24
N SER A 100 6.63 5.48 2.96
CA SER A 100 6.12 4.23 2.41
C SER A 100 4.79 4.47 1.68
N ILE A 101 4.41 3.52 0.83
CA ILE A 101 3.10 3.57 0.16
C ILE A 101 1.93 3.58 1.17
N ALA A 102 2.06 2.89 2.30
CA ALA A 102 1.03 2.87 3.34
C ALA A 102 0.90 4.23 4.05
N GLU A 103 2.03 4.90 4.33
CA GLU A 103 2.01 6.24 4.92
C GLU A 103 1.38 7.27 3.97
N VAL A 104 1.62 7.14 2.66
CA VAL A 104 0.98 8.00 1.65
C VAL A 104 -0.50 7.67 1.52
N ALA A 105 -0.88 6.39 1.51
CA ALA A 105 -2.28 5.97 1.42
C ALA A 105 -3.12 6.39 2.63
N ALA A 106 -2.52 6.49 3.81
CA ALA A 106 -3.18 6.97 5.03
C ALA A 106 -3.43 8.49 5.05
N MET A 107 -2.83 9.25 4.11
CA MET A 107 -3.07 10.69 3.99
C MET A 107 -4.49 10.97 3.52
N THR A 108 -5.02 12.13 3.95
CA THR A 108 -6.18 12.70 3.28
C THR A 108 -5.81 13.15 1.86
N ILE A 109 -6.80 13.29 0.99
CA ILE A 109 -6.59 13.79 -0.38
C ILE A 109 -5.88 15.16 -0.36
N ASP A 110 -6.20 16.01 0.59
CA ASP A 110 -5.54 17.31 0.76
C ASP A 110 -4.07 17.17 1.12
N GLN A 111 -3.75 16.38 2.13
CA GLN A 111 -2.38 16.09 2.54
C GLN A 111 -1.55 15.41 1.45
N ALA A 112 -2.17 14.48 0.70
CA ALA A 112 -1.51 13.82 -0.41
C ALA A 112 -1.22 14.80 -1.56
N ALA A 113 -2.16 15.71 -1.88
CA ALA A 113 -1.95 16.73 -2.89
C ALA A 113 -0.76 17.62 -2.53
N ASP A 114 -0.70 18.09 -1.28
CA ASP A 114 0.43 18.90 -0.79
C ASP A 114 1.74 18.12 -0.85
N TYR A 115 1.75 16.84 -0.39
CA TYR A 115 2.94 15.99 -0.47
C TYR A 115 3.42 15.83 -1.91
N PHE A 116 2.57 15.47 -2.86
CA PHE A 116 2.98 15.27 -4.25
C PHE A 116 3.39 16.58 -4.94
N ASN A 117 2.89 17.74 -4.51
CA ASN A 117 3.32 19.03 -5.02
C ASN A 117 4.71 19.43 -4.54
N THR A 118 5.14 18.98 -3.36
CA THR A 118 6.49 19.26 -2.83
C THR A 118 7.57 18.35 -3.40
N ILE A 119 7.22 17.28 -4.12
CA ILE A 119 8.19 16.35 -4.70
C ILE A 119 8.94 17.02 -5.85
N GLU A 120 10.22 17.24 -5.66
CA GLU A 120 11.16 17.70 -6.68
C GLU A 120 12.10 16.56 -7.05
N LEU A 121 12.04 16.12 -8.30
CA LEU A 121 12.93 15.10 -8.85
C LEU A 121 13.84 15.73 -9.90
N THR A 122 15.07 15.23 -9.99
CA THR A 122 16.06 15.75 -10.93
C THR A 122 16.63 14.63 -11.82
N GLY A 123 17.13 15.00 -13.00
CA GLY A 123 17.77 14.07 -13.92
C GLY A 123 16.84 12.91 -14.34
N ARG A 124 17.40 11.72 -14.47
CA ARG A 124 16.69 10.52 -14.93
C ARG A 124 15.44 10.18 -14.12
N GLN A 125 15.44 10.47 -12.82
CA GLN A 125 14.27 10.21 -11.97
C GLN A 125 13.08 11.10 -12.35
N ALA A 126 13.36 12.37 -12.67
CA ALA A 126 12.34 13.29 -13.17
C ALA A 126 11.72 12.83 -14.47
N ASP A 127 12.56 12.33 -15.40
CA ASP A 127 12.08 11.82 -16.69
C ASP A 127 11.19 10.60 -16.55
N ILE A 128 11.55 9.65 -15.67
CA ILE A 128 10.77 8.43 -15.41
C ILE A 128 9.43 8.75 -14.74
N ALA A 129 9.42 9.67 -13.76
CA ALA A 129 8.26 9.92 -12.93
C ALA A 129 7.34 11.04 -13.44
N ARG A 130 7.75 11.79 -14.49
CA ARG A 130 7.04 12.97 -14.99
C ARG A 130 5.55 12.72 -15.20
N ASP A 131 5.23 11.77 -16.04
CA ASP A 131 3.85 11.52 -16.44
C ASP A 131 3.01 10.97 -15.28
N ALA A 132 3.60 10.08 -14.47
CA ALA A 132 2.94 9.54 -13.28
C ALA A 132 2.65 10.63 -12.23
N LEU A 133 3.60 11.52 -11.95
CA LEU A 133 3.40 12.62 -11.01
C LEU A 133 2.36 13.63 -11.52
N GLN A 134 2.37 13.93 -12.81
CA GLN A 134 1.38 14.81 -13.41
C GLN A 134 -0.02 14.22 -13.29
N GLU A 135 -0.20 12.94 -13.57
CA GLU A 135 -1.47 12.26 -13.46
C GLU A 135 -1.97 12.22 -12.01
N ILE A 136 -1.09 11.88 -11.04
CA ILE A 136 -1.43 11.88 -9.62
C ILE A 136 -1.89 13.27 -9.16
N ARG A 137 -1.14 14.32 -9.51
CA ARG A 137 -1.48 15.71 -9.16
C ARG A 137 -2.83 16.13 -9.75
N SER A 138 -3.08 15.79 -11.01
CA SER A 138 -4.34 16.08 -11.69
C SER A 138 -5.53 15.41 -11.00
N ARG A 139 -5.41 14.12 -10.69
CA ARG A 139 -6.47 13.37 -10.00
C ARG A 139 -6.73 13.86 -8.58
N LEU A 140 -5.69 14.17 -7.83
CA LEU A 140 -5.83 14.72 -6.48
C LEU A 140 -6.49 16.11 -6.51
N SER A 141 -6.11 16.98 -7.48
CA SER A 141 -6.75 18.28 -7.67
C SER A 141 -8.23 18.12 -7.96
N PHE A 142 -8.59 17.25 -8.88
CA PHE A 142 -10.00 17.01 -9.20
C PHE A 142 -10.78 16.48 -7.98
N LEU A 143 -10.23 15.56 -7.20
CA LEU A 143 -10.88 15.06 -5.99
C LEU A 143 -11.09 16.17 -4.95
N LYS A 144 -10.18 17.14 -4.85
CA LYS A 144 -10.34 18.35 -4.02
C LYS A 144 -11.48 19.23 -4.55
N GLU A 145 -11.54 19.45 -5.86
CA GLU A 145 -12.56 20.30 -6.51
C GLU A 145 -13.98 19.75 -6.31
N VAL A 146 -14.15 18.42 -6.33
CA VAL A 146 -15.44 17.79 -6.04
C VAL A 146 -15.75 17.66 -4.54
N GLY A 147 -14.93 18.27 -3.68
CA GLY A 147 -15.17 18.38 -2.24
C GLY A 147 -14.88 17.11 -1.45
N LEU A 148 -13.91 16.29 -1.86
CA LEU A 148 -13.50 15.06 -1.19
C LEU A 148 -12.17 15.19 -0.44
N SER A 149 -11.68 16.40 -0.20
CA SER A 149 -10.38 16.69 0.43
C SER A 149 -10.11 15.96 1.74
N TYR A 150 -11.17 15.69 2.51
CA TYR A 150 -11.13 15.07 3.83
C TYR A 150 -11.00 13.54 3.82
N LEU A 151 -11.25 12.88 2.68
CA LEU A 151 -11.16 11.42 2.58
C LEU A 151 -9.70 10.96 2.56
N ASN A 152 -9.42 9.86 3.25
CA ASN A 152 -8.15 9.18 3.15
C ASN A 152 -8.09 8.33 1.88
N LEU A 153 -6.90 8.21 1.28
CA LEU A 153 -6.72 7.41 0.06
C LEU A 153 -6.92 5.91 0.27
N ASP A 154 -6.69 5.42 1.49
CA ASP A 154 -6.88 4.00 1.87
C ASP A 154 -8.31 3.66 2.32
N ARG A 155 -9.23 4.64 2.27
CA ARG A 155 -10.62 4.42 2.70
C ARG A 155 -11.29 3.33 1.87
N SER A 156 -11.81 2.31 2.53
CA SER A 156 -12.43 1.18 1.85
C SER A 156 -13.79 1.56 1.24
N ALA A 157 -14.05 1.06 0.02
CA ALA A 157 -15.26 1.38 -0.74
C ALA A 157 -16.59 1.15 0.00
N PRO A 158 -16.76 0.08 0.81
CA PRO A 158 -17.99 -0.13 1.58
C PRO A 158 -18.29 0.93 2.63
N THR A 159 -17.28 1.73 3.03
CA THR A 159 -17.45 2.78 4.03
C THR A 159 -17.79 4.15 3.43
N LEU A 160 -17.82 4.25 2.10
CA LEU A 160 -18.15 5.49 1.40
C LEU A 160 -19.68 5.69 1.39
N SER A 161 -20.10 6.93 1.60
CA SER A 161 -21.48 7.33 1.34
C SER A 161 -21.79 7.29 -0.16
N GLY A 162 -23.07 7.17 -0.52
CA GLY A 162 -23.48 7.18 -1.93
C GLY A 162 -23.01 8.41 -2.69
N GLY A 163 -23.04 9.58 -2.06
CA GLY A 163 -22.56 10.84 -2.65
C GLY A 163 -21.04 10.88 -2.84
N GLU A 164 -20.26 10.33 -1.92
CA GLU A 164 -18.80 10.19 -2.05
C GLU A 164 -18.45 9.25 -3.20
N ALA A 165 -19.08 8.07 -3.26
CA ALA A 165 -18.86 7.11 -4.32
C ALA A 165 -19.21 7.68 -5.70
N GLN A 166 -20.28 8.46 -5.82
CA GLN A 166 -20.67 9.12 -7.07
C GLN A 166 -19.63 10.15 -7.51
N ARG A 167 -19.12 10.99 -6.60
CA ARG A 167 -18.08 11.98 -6.89
C ARG A 167 -16.75 11.33 -7.28
N ILE A 168 -16.36 10.23 -6.62
CA ILE A 168 -15.16 9.45 -7.01
C ILE A 168 -15.31 8.88 -8.43
N ARG A 169 -16.49 8.39 -8.81
CA ARG A 169 -16.73 7.90 -10.18
C ARG A 169 -16.57 9.00 -11.23
N LEU A 170 -16.98 10.21 -10.94
CA LEU A 170 -16.74 11.36 -11.84
C LEU A 170 -15.25 11.65 -12.02
N ALA A 171 -14.44 11.43 -10.98
CA ALA A 171 -12.99 11.62 -11.03
C ALA A 171 -12.26 10.54 -11.86
N SER A 172 -12.91 9.43 -12.17
CA SER A 172 -12.31 8.29 -12.90
C SER A 172 -12.68 8.24 -14.38
N GLN A 173 -13.46 9.20 -14.87
CA GLN A 173 -13.79 9.38 -16.28
C GLN A 173 -12.81 10.31 -16.97
#